data_93b595e392af2f86028f3b83b810baea
#
_entry.id   93b595e392af2f86028f3b83b810baea
#
_cell.length_a   1.000
_cell.length_b   1.000
_cell.length_c   1.000
_cell.angle_alpha   90.00
_cell.angle_beta   90.00
_cell.angle_gamma   90.00
#
_symmetry.space_group_name_H-M   'P 1'
#
loop_
_entity.id
_entity.type
_entity.pdbx_description
1 polymer ?
#
loop_
_entity_poly.entity_id
_entity_poly.type
_entity_poly.pdbx_seq_one_letter_code
_entity_poly.pdbx_strand_id
1 'polypeptide(L)'
;MATVRITQEIRNEVRRKIESLFDARIKKKYEELQHLDVAMQVFMRRITPEEFAAAQKLNSDVKWVPELSSLTVRIEYTGIDGAKKNIGFTVPLKPPVPAPQSFHGYSYENSEKNIVHPSLPCYQPCVDVLLEHDRMVKERNTLRDSIAQLLDSCSTLRQVLEKWPTALDFMSDEVK
;
A
#
# COMPACT_ATOMS: atom_id res chain seq x y z
N MET A 1 42.47 16.63 11.13
CA MET A 1 41.20 15.87 11.17
C MET A 1 41.44 14.49 10.59
N ALA A 2 41.10 13.45 11.33
CA ALA A 2 41.23 12.08 10.84
C ALA A 2 40.31 11.90 9.60
N THR A 3 40.85 11.29 8.54
CA THR A 3 40.09 11.06 7.30
C THR A 3 39.18 9.87 7.55
N VAL A 4 37.90 10.13 7.81
CA VAL A 4 36.88 9.08 7.99
C VAL A 4 36.62 8.43 6.63
N ARG A 5 36.83 7.12 6.55
CA ARG A 5 36.55 6.31 5.35
C ARG A 5 35.07 5.93 5.31
N ILE A 6 34.48 5.93 4.12
CA ILE A 6 33.11 5.44 3.91
C ILE A 6 33.13 3.90 3.93
N THR A 7 32.69 3.33 5.05
CA THR A 7 32.56 1.89 5.24
C THR A 7 31.24 1.37 4.65
N GLN A 8 31.12 0.04 4.51
CA GLN A 8 29.85 -0.59 4.09
C GLN A 8 28.73 -0.36 5.12
N GLU A 9 29.09 -0.22 6.40
CA GLU A 9 28.14 0.07 7.47
C GLU A 9 27.50 1.45 7.29
N ILE A 10 28.32 2.47 7.02
CA ILE A 10 27.84 3.84 6.72
C ILE A 10 26.92 3.83 5.49
N ARG A 11 27.29 3.12 4.43
CA ARG A 11 26.44 2.99 3.22
C ARG A 11 25.08 2.36 3.54
N ASN A 12 25.07 1.29 4.32
CA ASN A 12 23.85 0.58 4.72
C ASN A 12 22.98 1.44 5.67
N GLU A 13 23.60 2.20 6.55
CA GLU A 13 22.89 3.10 7.45
C GLU A 13 22.19 4.23 6.69
N VAL A 14 22.91 4.91 5.80
CA VAL A 14 22.35 5.95 4.95
C VAL A 14 21.18 5.42 4.12
N ARG A 15 21.33 4.24 3.53
CA ARG A 15 20.25 3.57 2.78
C ARG A 15 19.01 3.35 3.64
N ARG A 16 19.17 2.77 4.84
CA ARG A 16 18.06 2.54 5.76
C ARG A 16 17.36 3.83 6.19
N LYS A 17 18.11 4.89 6.45
CA LYS A 17 17.52 6.20 6.81
C LYS A 17 16.72 6.79 5.65
N ILE A 18 17.21 6.69 4.41
CA ILE A 18 16.44 7.11 3.22
C ILE A 18 15.15 6.31 3.10
N GLU A 19 15.22 4.99 3.21
CA GLU A 19 14.05 4.13 3.16
C GLU A 19 13.02 4.51 4.23
N SER A 20 13.46 4.71 5.48
CA SER A 20 12.58 5.09 6.59
C SER A 20 11.87 6.43 6.42
N LEU A 21 12.46 7.40 5.71
CA LEU A 21 11.80 8.67 5.40
C LEU A 21 10.56 8.52 4.53
N PHE A 22 10.57 7.51 3.67
CA PHE A 22 9.48 7.25 2.75
C PHE A 22 8.47 6.21 3.27
N ASP A 23 8.93 5.23 4.04
CA ASP A 23 8.11 4.08 4.44
C ASP A 23 6.82 4.50 5.17
N ALA A 24 6.90 5.43 6.10
CA ALA A 24 5.73 5.93 6.82
C ALA A 24 4.72 6.63 5.88
N ARG A 25 5.21 7.41 4.91
CA ARG A 25 4.39 8.12 3.92
C ARG A 25 3.75 7.15 2.94
N ILE A 26 4.53 6.19 2.44
CA ILE A 26 4.09 5.13 1.52
C ILE A 26 3.01 4.28 2.20
N LYS A 27 3.26 3.86 3.45
CA LYS A 27 2.29 3.10 4.25
C LYS A 27 1.01 3.88 4.45
N LYS A 28 1.10 5.15 4.89
CA LYS A 28 -0.07 6.01 5.08
C LYS A 28 -0.87 6.18 3.79
N LYS A 29 -0.20 6.35 2.66
CA LYS A 29 -0.87 6.46 1.36
C LYS A 29 -1.64 5.19 1.01
N TYR A 30 -1.05 4.03 1.24
CA TYR A 30 -1.73 2.76 1.01
C TYR A 30 -2.92 2.54 1.96
N GLU A 31 -2.82 3.01 3.22
CA GLU A 31 -3.91 2.95 4.19
C GLU A 31 -5.13 3.78 3.77
N GLU A 32 -4.97 4.80 2.91
CA GLU A 32 -6.08 5.59 2.37
C GLU A 32 -7.10 4.72 1.63
N LEU A 33 -6.68 3.59 1.03
CA LEU A 33 -7.59 2.63 0.40
C LEU A 33 -8.64 2.08 1.37
N GLN A 34 -8.30 1.99 2.67
CA GLN A 34 -9.22 1.49 3.71
C GLN A 34 -10.33 2.48 4.06
N HIS A 35 -10.15 3.75 3.70
CA HIS A 35 -11.15 4.81 3.93
C HIS A 35 -12.12 4.98 2.75
N LEU A 36 -11.83 4.35 1.61
CA LEU A 36 -12.73 4.31 0.47
C LEU A 36 -13.79 3.22 0.70
N ASP A 37 -15.03 3.51 0.28
CA ASP A 37 -16.14 2.55 0.38
C ASP A 37 -16.07 1.46 -0.70
N VAL A 38 -14.90 0.83 -0.82
CA VAL A 38 -14.61 -0.16 -1.86
C VAL A 38 -15.31 -1.49 -1.56
N ALA A 39 -15.17 -1.94 -0.30
CA ALA A 39 -15.68 -3.25 0.09
C ALA A 39 -17.20 -3.33 -0.10
N MET A 40 -17.95 -2.29 0.33
CA MET A 40 -19.40 -2.26 0.19
C MET A 40 -19.82 -2.19 -1.29
N GLN A 41 -19.16 -1.38 -2.11
CA GLN A 41 -19.48 -1.27 -3.54
C GLN A 41 -19.23 -2.58 -4.29
N VAL A 42 -18.11 -3.26 -4.00
CA VAL A 42 -17.82 -4.58 -4.57
C VAL A 42 -18.82 -5.63 -4.07
N PHE A 43 -19.15 -5.60 -2.78
CA PHE A 43 -20.10 -6.51 -2.18
C PHE A 43 -21.50 -6.36 -2.81
N MET A 44 -22.03 -5.14 -2.86
CA MET A 44 -23.37 -4.84 -3.41
C MET A 44 -23.48 -5.12 -4.91
N ARG A 45 -22.40 -5.06 -5.66
CA ARG A 45 -22.38 -5.47 -7.07
C ARG A 45 -22.65 -6.97 -7.24
N ARG A 46 -22.32 -7.79 -6.25
CA ARG A 46 -22.41 -9.24 -6.29
C ARG A 46 -23.71 -9.78 -5.72
N ILE A 47 -24.42 -8.98 -4.95
CA ILE A 47 -25.64 -9.35 -4.24
C ILE A 47 -26.75 -8.44 -4.70
N THR A 48 -27.91 -9.00 -5.05
CA THR A 48 -29.09 -8.18 -5.33
C THR A 48 -29.61 -7.53 -4.05
N PRO A 49 -30.32 -6.40 -4.14
CA PRO A 49 -30.95 -5.77 -2.98
C PRO A 49 -31.86 -6.72 -2.20
N GLU A 50 -32.57 -7.61 -2.90
CA GLU A 50 -33.46 -8.60 -2.32
C GLU A 50 -32.69 -9.67 -1.54
N GLU A 51 -31.58 -10.17 -2.11
CA GLU A 51 -30.70 -11.13 -1.44
C GLU A 51 -30.07 -10.54 -0.20
N PHE A 52 -29.63 -9.25 -0.29
CA PHE A 52 -29.09 -8.53 0.85
C PHE A 52 -30.10 -8.33 1.97
N ALA A 53 -31.33 -7.91 1.64
CA ALA A 53 -32.42 -7.78 2.58
C ALA A 53 -32.80 -9.10 3.24
N ALA A 54 -32.83 -10.20 2.49
CA ALA A 54 -33.08 -11.54 3.02
C ALA A 54 -31.96 -11.98 3.97
N ALA A 55 -30.69 -11.74 3.63
CA ALA A 55 -29.54 -12.03 4.48
C ALA A 55 -29.56 -11.23 5.79
N GLN A 56 -29.93 -9.93 5.73
CA GLN A 56 -30.10 -9.09 6.92
C GLN A 56 -31.19 -9.61 7.84
N LYS A 57 -32.33 -10.01 7.27
CA LYS A 57 -33.44 -10.58 8.02
C LYS A 57 -33.03 -11.88 8.72
N LEU A 58 -32.36 -12.80 8.02
CA LEU A 58 -31.83 -14.03 8.58
C LEU A 58 -30.85 -13.76 9.73
N ASN A 59 -30.01 -12.75 9.59
CA ASN A 59 -29.06 -12.37 10.65
C ASN A 59 -29.75 -11.82 11.89
N SER A 60 -30.86 -11.10 11.74
CA SER A 60 -31.66 -10.63 12.88
C SER A 60 -32.42 -11.76 13.59
N ASP A 61 -32.85 -12.77 12.84
CA ASP A 61 -33.68 -13.87 13.35
C ASP A 61 -32.82 -15.05 13.85
N VAL A 62 -31.58 -15.19 13.33
CA VAL A 62 -30.70 -16.33 13.61
C VAL A 62 -29.30 -15.83 13.94
N LYS A 63 -29.00 -15.70 15.24
CA LYS A 63 -27.74 -15.13 15.79
C LYS A 63 -26.42 -15.81 15.36
N TRP A 64 -26.47 -16.89 14.63
CA TRP A 64 -25.28 -17.68 14.23
C TRP A 64 -24.77 -17.37 12.82
N VAL A 65 -25.38 -16.44 12.09
CA VAL A 65 -24.85 -15.98 10.79
C VAL A 65 -23.65 -15.07 11.06
N PRO A 66 -22.44 -15.44 10.65
CA PRO A 66 -21.27 -14.60 10.90
C PRO A 66 -21.39 -13.29 10.10
N GLU A 67 -20.99 -12.20 10.75
CA GLU A 67 -20.90 -10.90 10.08
C GLU A 67 -19.57 -10.80 9.31
N LEU A 68 -19.67 -10.42 8.04
CA LEU A 68 -18.49 -10.09 7.25
C LEU A 68 -18.05 -8.67 7.59
N SER A 69 -16.90 -8.52 8.20
CA SER A 69 -16.34 -7.22 8.66
C SER A 69 -15.31 -6.63 7.69
N SER A 70 -14.80 -7.43 6.77
CA SER A 70 -13.82 -7.01 5.77
C SER A 70 -13.92 -7.85 4.51
N LEU A 71 -13.43 -7.30 3.40
CA LEU A 71 -13.37 -7.99 2.12
C LEU A 71 -11.99 -7.80 1.50
N THR A 72 -11.37 -8.90 1.05
CA THR A 72 -10.18 -8.81 0.21
C THR A 72 -10.63 -8.60 -1.23
N VAL A 73 -10.23 -7.46 -1.77
CA VAL A 73 -10.57 -7.05 -3.14
C VAL A 73 -9.33 -7.04 -4.01
N ARG A 74 -9.53 -7.10 -5.32
CA ARG A 74 -8.47 -7.02 -6.32
C ARG A 74 -8.78 -5.90 -7.29
N ILE A 75 -7.78 -5.12 -7.66
CA ILE A 75 -7.89 -4.07 -8.66
C ILE A 75 -6.82 -4.22 -9.74
N GLU A 76 -7.22 -4.04 -10.99
CA GLU A 76 -6.32 -3.93 -12.12
C GLU A 76 -6.24 -2.47 -12.56
N TYR A 77 -5.02 -1.96 -12.71
CA TYR A 77 -4.77 -0.60 -13.14
C TYR A 77 -3.47 -0.50 -13.94
N THR A 78 -3.29 0.60 -14.65
CA THR A 78 -2.03 0.91 -15.34
C THR A 78 -1.17 1.78 -14.43
N GLY A 79 0.01 1.29 -14.04
CA GLY A 79 0.94 2.03 -13.20
C GLY A 79 1.57 3.23 -13.89
N ILE A 80 2.33 4.04 -13.15
CA ILE A 80 3.06 5.22 -13.69
C ILE A 80 4.13 4.87 -14.72
N ASP A 81 4.54 3.61 -14.77
CA ASP A 81 5.49 3.02 -15.72
C ASP A 81 4.80 2.50 -16.99
N GLY A 82 3.49 2.66 -17.10
CA GLY A 82 2.67 2.13 -18.19
C GLY A 82 2.39 0.62 -18.10
N ALA A 83 2.93 -0.08 -17.11
CA ALA A 83 2.69 -1.50 -16.93
C ALA A 83 1.32 -1.77 -16.31
N LYS A 84 0.67 -2.86 -16.75
CA LYS A 84 -0.55 -3.36 -16.09
C LYS A 84 -0.18 -3.99 -14.75
N LYS A 85 -0.84 -3.55 -13.70
CA LYS A 85 -0.67 -4.03 -12.33
C LYS A 85 -1.97 -4.63 -11.82
N ASN A 86 -1.84 -5.66 -10.99
CA ASN A 86 -2.95 -6.32 -10.31
C ASN A 86 -2.59 -6.43 -8.83
N ILE A 87 -3.34 -5.72 -7.98
CA ILE A 87 -3.09 -5.64 -6.55
C ILE A 87 -4.31 -6.11 -5.77
N GLY A 88 -4.08 -7.01 -4.81
CA GLY A 88 -5.07 -7.40 -3.80
C GLY A 88 -4.85 -6.63 -2.51
N PHE A 89 -5.94 -6.15 -1.91
CA PHE A 89 -5.90 -5.49 -0.61
C PHE A 89 -7.19 -5.75 0.18
N THR A 90 -7.08 -5.75 1.50
CA THR A 90 -8.21 -5.99 2.39
C THR A 90 -8.76 -4.65 2.88
N VAL A 91 -10.07 -4.47 2.74
CA VAL A 91 -10.79 -3.26 3.16
C VAL A 91 -11.93 -3.62 4.11
N PRO A 92 -12.19 -2.78 5.13
CA PRO A 92 -13.28 -3.01 6.06
C PRO A 92 -14.64 -2.79 5.37
N LEU A 93 -15.61 -3.62 5.72
CA LEU A 93 -17.03 -3.39 5.45
C LEU A 93 -17.62 -2.55 6.59
N LYS A 94 -18.17 -1.39 6.27
CA LYS A 94 -18.74 -0.46 7.24
C LYS A 94 -20.16 -0.06 6.82
N PRO A 95 -21.20 -0.49 7.55
CA PRO A 95 -21.16 -1.44 8.68
C PRO A 95 -20.81 -2.86 8.23
N PRO A 96 -20.44 -3.75 9.16
CA PRO A 96 -20.36 -5.17 8.88
C PRO A 96 -21.68 -5.68 8.30
N VAL A 97 -21.61 -6.60 7.35
CA VAL A 97 -22.79 -7.13 6.68
C VAL A 97 -23.00 -8.60 7.03
N PRO A 98 -24.25 -9.08 7.09
CA PRO A 98 -24.51 -10.50 7.25
C PRO A 98 -23.89 -11.25 6.07
N ALA A 99 -23.06 -12.26 6.36
CA ALA A 99 -22.53 -13.16 5.35
C ALA A 99 -23.35 -14.44 5.38
N PRO A 100 -24.21 -14.71 4.37
CA PRO A 100 -24.87 -15.98 4.27
C PRO A 100 -23.82 -17.08 4.08
N GLN A 101 -23.77 -18.05 5.00
CA GLN A 101 -22.75 -19.12 5.04
C GLN A 101 -22.67 -19.93 3.74
N SER A 102 -23.71 -19.96 2.95
CA SER A 102 -23.70 -20.57 1.64
C SER A 102 -24.86 -20.03 0.78
N PHE A 103 -24.67 -18.89 0.19
CA PHE A 103 -25.56 -18.50 -0.88
C PHE A 103 -24.98 -19.03 -2.20
N HIS A 104 -25.52 -20.16 -2.67
CA HIS A 104 -25.23 -20.74 -3.98
C HIS A 104 -23.74 -20.93 -4.33
N GLY A 105 -22.93 -21.41 -3.39
CA GLY A 105 -21.51 -21.65 -3.63
C GLY A 105 -20.65 -20.38 -3.69
N TYR A 106 -21.15 -19.24 -3.24
CA TYR A 106 -20.37 -18.03 -3.07
C TYR A 106 -19.57 -18.08 -1.77
N SER A 107 -18.31 -18.41 -1.87
CA SER A 107 -17.35 -18.05 -0.84
C SER A 107 -17.03 -16.55 -1.03
N TYR A 108 -17.41 -15.71 -0.06
CA TYR A 108 -16.98 -14.29 -0.04
C TYR A 108 -15.46 -14.16 0.12
N GLU A 109 -14.80 -15.22 0.52
CA GLU A 109 -13.36 -15.33 0.61
C GLU A 109 -12.68 -15.56 -0.74
N ASN A 110 -13.44 -15.91 -1.78
CA ASN A 110 -12.88 -16.15 -3.11
C ASN A 110 -12.44 -14.83 -3.75
N SER A 111 -11.16 -14.50 -3.57
CA SER A 111 -10.52 -13.28 -4.04
C SER A 111 -10.64 -13.04 -5.56
N GLU A 112 -10.85 -14.09 -6.36
CA GLU A 112 -10.98 -13.99 -7.81
C GLU A 112 -12.26 -13.29 -8.26
N LYS A 113 -13.29 -13.29 -7.40
CA LYS A 113 -14.58 -12.66 -7.71
C LYS A 113 -14.71 -11.25 -7.12
N ASN A 114 -13.82 -10.85 -6.23
CA ASN A 114 -13.87 -9.55 -5.57
C ASN A 114 -13.08 -8.50 -6.34
N ILE A 115 -13.43 -8.27 -7.60
CA ILE A 115 -12.72 -7.32 -8.46
C ILE A 115 -13.37 -5.95 -8.36
N VAL A 116 -12.55 -4.92 -8.11
CA VAL A 116 -12.93 -3.51 -8.22
C VAL A 116 -13.06 -3.19 -9.70
N HIS A 117 -14.29 -3.23 -10.20
CA HIS A 117 -14.56 -3.02 -11.64
C HIS A 117 -14.48 -1.54 -12.00
N PRO A 118 -14.00 -1.17 -13.21
CA PRO A 118 -13.92 0.22 -13.67
C PRO A 118 -15.24 1.00 -13.65
N SER A 119 -16.39 0.31 -13.68
CA SER A 119 -17.69 0.96 -13.59
C SER A 119 -18.11 1.37 -12.17
N LEU A 120 -17.37 0.95 -11.14
CA LEU A 120 -17.68 1.32 -9.76
C LEU A 120 -17.18 2.74 -9.44
N PRO A 121 -17.96 3.56 -8.72
CA PRO A 121 -17.54 4.90 -8.31
C PRO A 121 -16.21 4.94 -7.56
N CYS A 122 -15.89 3.88 -6.78
CA CYS A 122 -14.64 3.78 -6.03
C CYS A 122 -13.42 3.45 -6.91
N TYR A 123 -13.58 3.04 -8.17
CA TYR A 123 -12.46 2.59 -9.00
C TYR A 123 -11.43 3.69 -9.21
N GLN A 124 -11.84 4.85 -9.72
CA GLN A 124 -10.90 5.94 -10.00
C GLN A 124 -10.22 6.46 -8.73
N PRO A 125 -10.92 6.70 -7.60
CA PRO A 125 -10.28 7.03 -6.33
C PRO A 125 -9.24 6.00 -5.89
N CYS A 126 -9.47 4.70 -6.06
CA CYS A 126 -8.49 3.67 -5.77
C CYS A 126 -7.26 3.78 -6.67
N VAL A 127 -7.46 3.96 -7.98
CA VAL A 127 -6.38 4.12 -8.95
C VAL A 127 -5.52 5.34 -8.60
N ASP A 128 -6.14 6.47 -8.24
CA ASP A 128 -5.42 7.70 -7.87
C ASP A 128 -4.52 7.49 -6.64
N VAL A 129 -5.03 6.81 -5.61
CA VAL A 129 -4.23 6.43 -4.43
C VAL A 129 -3.06 5.53 -4.81
N LEU A 130 -3.29 4.53 -5.67
CA LEU A 130 -2.27 3.58 -6.11
C LEU A 130 -1.21 4.23 -7.00
N LEU A 131 -1.59 5.15 -7.87
CA LEU A 131 -0.65 5.92 -8.70
C LEU A 131 0.24 6.83 -7.85
N GLU A 132 -0.32 7.45 -6.81
CA GLU A 132 0.46 8.27 -5.89
C GLU A 132 1.42 7.42 -5.05
N HIS A 133 0.97 6.26 -4.58
CA HIS A 133 1.82 5.26 -3.94
C HIS A 133 2.99 4.86 -4.87
N ASP A 134 2.70 4.56 -6.14
CA ASP A 134 3.73 4.22 -7.13
C ASP A 134 4.75 5.34 -7.33
N ARG A 135 4.31 6.62 -7.34
CA ARG A 135 5.20 7.79 -7.43
C ARG A 135 6.14 7.85 -6.24
N MET A 136 5.61 7.70 -5.02
CA MET A 136 6.43 7.72 -3.80
C MET A 136 7.46 6.58 -3.77
N VAL A 137 7.08 5.38 -4.20
CA VAL A 137 8.00 4.24 -4.31
C VAL A 137 9.09 4.53 -5.35
N LYS A 138 8.75 5.09 -6.49
CA LYS A 138 9.71 5.47 -7.54
C LYS A 138 10.67 6.55 -7.03
N GLU A 139 10.17 7.58 -6.37
CA GLU A 139 10.97 8.65 -5.77
C GLU A 139 11.99 8.08 -4.77
N ARG A 140 11.52 7.25 -3.82
CA ARG A 140 12.38 6.57 -2.85
C ARG A 140 13.49 5.78 -3.57
N ASN A 141 13.15 4.97 -4.55
CA ASN A 141 14.11 4.13 -5.25
C ASN A 141 15.13 4.98 -6.03
N THR A 142 14.67 6.03 -6.73
CA THR A 142 15.54 6.94 -7.46
C THR A 142 16.52 7.66 -6.53
N LEU A 143 16.06 8.17 -5.39
CA LEU A 143 16.90 8.83 -4.41
C LEU A 143 17.92 7.83 -3.80
N ARG A 144 17.46 6.66 -3.40
CA ARG A 144 18.33 5.59 -2.86
C ARG A 144 19.45 5.23 -3.85
N ASP A 145 19.10 5.02 -5.12
CA ASP A 145 20.05 4.58 -6.13
C ASP A 145 21.05 5.72 -6.48
N SER A 146 20.58 6.96 -6.56
CA SER A 146 21.44 8.15 -6.76
C SER A 146 22.44 8.33 -5.64
N ILE A 147 21.99 8.17 -4.39
CA ILE A 147 22.87 8.31 -3.21
C ILE A 147 23.83 7.10 -3.13
N ALA A 148 23.38 5.90 -3.46
CA ALA A 148 24.26 4.74 -3.52
C ALA A 148 25.41 4.97 -4.51
N GLN A 149 25.11 5.45 -5.73
CA GLN A 149 26.13 5.78 -6.73
C GLN A 149 27.10 6.87 -6.25
N LEU A 150 26.58 7.90 -5.57
CA LEU A 150 27.41 8.96 -4.97
C LEU A 150 28.36 8.39 -3.93
N LEU A 151 27.86 7.58 -2.99
CA LEU A 151 28.66 6.97 -1.93
C LEU A 151 29.70 5.98 -2.51
N ASP A 152 29.36 5.26 -3.61
CA ASP A 152 30.28 4.35 -4.28
C ASP A 152 31.41 5.10 -5.00
N SER A 153 31.14 6.33 -5.45
CA SER A 153 32.13 7.21 -6.09
C SER A 153 33.08 7.92 -5.07
N CYS A 154 32.82 7.79 -3.77
CA CYS A 154 33.57 8.44 -2.70
C CYS A 154 34.25 7.41 -1.79
N SER A 155 35.50 7.67 -1.44
CA SER A 155 36.26 6.86 -0.46
C SER A 155 36.31 7.47 0.93
N THR A 156 36.04 8.77 1.06
CA THR A 156 36.11 9.50 2.33
C THR A 156 34.86 10.35 2.57
N LEU A 157 34.55 10.58 3.85
CA LEU A 157 33.46 11.44 4.27
C LEU A 157 33.57 12.87 3.69
N ARG A 158 34.80 13.38 3.62
CA ARG A 158 35.03 14.72 3.04
C ARG A 158 34.55 14.79 1.59
N GLN A 159 34.86 13.81 0.76
CA GLN A 159 34.39 13.75 -0.62
C GLN A 159 32.87 13.66 -0.73
N VAL A 160 32.23 12.95 0.21
CA VAL A 160 30.77 12.90 0.27
C VAL A 160 30.19 14.27 0.60
N LEU A 161 30.71 14.95 1.62
CA LEU A 161 30.24 16.27 2.05
C LEU A 161 30.45 17.37 0.99
N GLU A 162 31.51 17.27 0.20
CA GLU A 162 31.72 18.17 -0.94
C GLU A 162 30.63 18.04 -2.01
N LYS A 163 30.11 16.81 -2.25
CA LYS A 163 29.07 16.53 -3.24
C LYS A 163 27.64 16.56 -2.65
N TRP A 164 27.53 16.27 -1.36
CA TRP A 164 26.27 16.19 -0.64
C TRP A 164 26.41 16.74 0.78
N PRO A 165 26.31 18.09 0.95
CA PRO A 165 26.59 18.76 2.23
C PRO A 165 25.72 18.29 3.40
N THR A 166 24.47 17.85 3.14
CA THR A 166 23.53 17.37 4.17
C THR A 166 23.67 15.88 4.48
N ALA A 167 24.69 15.20 3.97
CA ALA A 167 24.87 13.76 4.18
C ALA A 167 24.97 13.36 5.66
N LEU A 168 25.47 14.26 6.53
CA LEU A 168 25.56 14.01 7.97
C LEU A 168 24.21 13.77 8.65
N ASP A 169 23.12 14.32 8.11
CA ASP A 169 21.76 14.11 8.65
C ASP A 169 21.34 12.65 8.52
N PHE A 170 21.98 11.93 7.62
CA PHE A 170 21.72 10.52 7.31
C PHE A 170 22.74 9.55 7.92
N MET A 171 23.68 10.04 8.73
CA MET A 171 24.72 9.24 9.38
C MET A 171 24.53 9.23 10.90
N SER A 172 25.09 8.23 11.56
CA SER A 172 25.08 8.15 13.03
C SER A 172 25.95 9.26 13.65
N ASP A 173 25.70 9.53 14.94
CA ASP A 173 26.47 10.52 15.68
C ASP A 173 27.96 10.10 15.87
N GLU A 174 28.25 8.81 15.72
CA GLU A 174 29.63 8.29 15.75
C GLU A 174 30.46 8.68 14.51
N VAL A 175 29.77 9.06 13.40
CA VAL A 175 30.42 9.46 12.14
C VAL A 175 30.52 11.00 12.03
N LYS A 176 29.72 11.71 12.79
CA LYS A 176 29.71 13.18 12.86
C LYS A 176 30.86 13.71 13.69
#